data_f961481467614166d71f3f36b76c894c
#
_entry.id   f961481467614166d71f3f36b76c894c
#
_cell.length_a   1.000
_cell.length_b   1.000
_cell.length_c   1.000
_cell.angle_alpha   90.00
_cell.angle_beta   90.00
_cell.angle_gamma   90.00
#
_symmetry.space_group_name_H-M   'P 1'
#
loop_
_entity.id
_entity.type
_entity.pdbx_description
1 polymer ?
#
loop_
_entity_poly.entity_id
_entity_poly.type
_entity_poly.pdbx_seq_one_letter_code
_entity_poly.pdbx_strand_id
1 'polypeptide(L)'
;MLAKDIMTQPCITVSADSSVAEIAATLLKHHISAVPVVGNDGGILGIVSEGDLVCRVETGTDAKHRSWWLRMLTAPDMLAAEYVKSHGKKACDIMTSPAVTIRENTTVAEVARLLEERRIKRVPVTRGSKIVGIVSRANLVQCIASTKPLELPSPSDSAIRQRLASTLLAQPWASATESNIIVNKGVVELWGVAGSEQEKKATRVAAEGIPGVVQVVDHRALKVQIPMGT
;
A
#
# COMPACT_ATOMS: atom_id res chain seq x y z
N MET A 1 15.74 1.04 2.08
CA MET A 1 15.09 1.69 3.24
C MET A 1 14.39 0.65 4.08
N LEU A 2 14.39 0.82 5.39
CA LEU A 2 13.81 -0.09 6.39
C LEU A 2 12.64 0.60 7.10
N ALA A 3 11.82 -0.16 7.82
CA ALA A 3 10.68 0.37 8.57
C ALA A 3 11.08 1.47 9.56
N LYS A 4 12.24 1.31 10.25
CA LYS A 4 12.78 2.32 11.17
C LYS A 4 13.08 3.68 10.52
N ASP A 5 13.34 3.68 9.20
CA ASP A 5 13.72 4.89 8.47
C ASP A 5 12.50 5.75 8.10
N ILE A 6 11.30 5.14 8.12
CA ILE A 6 10.06 5.78 7.68
C ILE A 6 8.95 5.79 8.74
N MET A 7 9.10 5.03 9.84
CA MET A 7 8.08 4.94 10.88
C MET A 7 7.86 6.25 11.62
N THR A 8 6.64 6.50 12.06
CA THR A 8 6.32 7.56 13.01
C THR A 8 6.70 7.11 14.41
N GLN A 9 7.46 7.96 15.12
CA GLN A 9 7.84 7.75 16.52
C GLN A 9 7.90 9.09 17.28
N PRO A 10 7.62 9.13 18.59
CA PRO A 10 7.16 7.99 19.39
C PRO A 10 5.78 7.49 18.97
N CYS A 11 5.49 6.21 19.20
CA CYS A 11 4.18 5.65 18.93
C CYS A 11 3.22 5.97 20.10
N ILE A 12 2.09 6.59 19.78
CA ILE A 12 1.02 6.82 20.75
C ILE A 12 0.28 5.50 20.94
N THR A 13 0.08 5.11 22.21
CA THR A 13 -0.56 3.86 22.60
C THR A 13 -1.63 4.11 23.67
N VAL A 14 -2.54 3.16 23.83
CA VAL A 14 -3.54 3.15 24.92
C VAL A 14 -3.46 1.83 25.69
N SER A 15 -3.95 1.82 26.92
CA SER A 15 -4.09 0.63 27.75
C SER A 15 -5.26 -0.25 27.26
N ALA A 16 -5.23 -1.54 27.58
CA ALA A 16 -6.34 -2.46 27.37
C ALA A 16 -7.64 -2.01 28.06
N ASP A 17 -7.51 -1.32 29.19
CA ASP A 17 -8.63 -0.80 29.98
C ASP A 17 -9.12 0.59 29.57
N SER A 18 -8.42 1.28 28.65
CA SER A 18 -8.84 2.60 28.15
C SER A 18 -10.25 2.54 27.59
N SER A 19 -11.07 3.53 27.96
CA SER A 19 -12.45 3.62 27.47
C SER A 19 -12.49 4.04 26.00
N VAL A 20 -13.58 3.70 25.33
CA VAL A 20 -13.83 4.12 23.94
C VAL A 20 -13.78 5.63 23.78
N ALA A 21 -14.28 6.39 24.75
CA ALA A 21 -14.23 7.86 24.74
C ALA A 21 -12.78 8.40 24.82
N GLU A 22 -11.94 7.81 25.68
CA GLU A 22 -10.51 8.16 25.76
C GLU A 22 -9.76 7.83 24.48
N ILE A 23 -10.07 6.68 23.86
CA ILE A 23 -9.49 6.29 22.57
C ILE A 23 -9.89 7.31 21.51
N ALA A 24 -11.17 7.65 21.38
CA ALA A 24 -11.67 8.64 20.45
C ALA A 24 -11.01 10.01 20.66
N ALA A 25 -10.92 10.46 21.91
CA ALA A 25 -10.23 11.70 22.25
C ALA A 25 -8.74 11.66 21.87
N THR A 26 -8.06 10.53 22.07
CA THR A 26 -6.65 10.33 21.70
C THR A 26 -6.47 10.42 20.20
N LEU A 27 -7.33 9.75 19.41
CA LEU A 27 -7.27 9.80 17.94
C LEU A 27 -7.44 11.23 17.43
N LEU A 28 -8.44 11.95 17.94
CA LEU A 28 -8.73 13.35 17.54
C LEU A 28 -7.61 14.30 17.96
N LYS A 29 -7.16 14.23 19.22
CA LYS A 29 -6.10 15.09 19.76
C LYS A 29 -4.80 14.99 18.97
N HIS A 30 -4.44 13.80 18.55
CA HIS A 30 -3.17 13.54 17.86
C HIS A 30 -3.31 13.43 16.34
N HIS A 31 -4.50 13.68 15.80
CA HIS A 31 -4.80 13.57 14.37
C HIS A 31 -4.36 12.22 13.77
N ILE A 32 -4.59 11.14 14.51
CA ILE A 32 -4.27 9.77 14.11
C ILE A 32 -5.55 8.96 13.96
N SER A 33 -5.55 8.00 13.06
CA SER A 33 -6.73 7.20 12.71
C SER A 33 -6.66 5.74 13.21
N ALA A 34 -5.68 5.40 14.04
CA ALA A 34 -5.65 4.23 14.91
C ALA A 34 -4.57 4.34 15.98
N VAL A 35 -4.72 3.55 17.02
CA VAL A 35 -3.83 3.50 18.17
C VAL A 35 -3.60 2.05 18.57
N PRO A 36 -2.34 1.61 18.77
CA PRO A 36 -2.04 0.31 19.33
C PRO A 36 -2.46 0.23 20.80
N VAL A 37 -2.94 -0.93 21.19
CA VAL A 37 -3.31 -1.28 22.57
C VAL A 37 -2.16 -2.07 23.17
N VAL A 38 -1.69 -1.65 24.33
CA VAL A 38 -0.57 -2.29 25.02
C VAL A 38 -0.98 -2.82 26.40
N GLY A 39 -0.33 -3.90 26.81
CA GLY A 39 -0.44 -4.43 28.16
C GLY A 39 0.41 -3.67 29.17
N ASN A 40 0.31 -4.07 30.44
CA ASN A 40 1.09 -3.47 31.54
C ASN A 40 2.61 -3.66 31.40
N ASP A 41 3.03 -4.67 30.65
CA ASP A 41 4.43 -4.96 30.32
C ASP A 41 4.93 -4.15 29.12
N GLY A 42 4.07 -3.34 28.49
CA GLY A 42 4.34 -2.58 27.28
C GLY A 42 4.33 -3.41 25.98
N GLY A 43 3.92 -4.70 26.08
CA GLY A 43 3.72 -5.56 24.94
C GLY A 43 2.44 -5.19 24.18
N ILE A 44 2.46 -5.37 22.85
CA ILE A 44 1.30 -5.08 22.02
C ILE A 44 0.26 -6.18 22.12
N LEU A 45 -0.99 -5.82 22.43
CA LEU A 45 -2.13 -6.72 22.52
C LEU A 45 -3.01 -6.68 21.27
N GLY A 46 -3.21 -5.48 20.73
CA GLY A 46 -4.10 -5.27 19.61
C GLY A 46 -3.95 -3.86 19.02
N ILE A 47 -4.87 -3.51 18.14
CA ILE A 47 -4.97 -2.17 17.55
C ILE A 47 -6.44 -1.77 17.47
N VAL A 48 -6.74 -0.50 17.79
CA VAL A 48 -8.04 0.13 17.57
C VAL A 48 -7.91 1.21 16.51
N SER A 49 -8.83 1.24 15.56
CA SER A 49 -8.89 2.21 14.48
C SER A 49 -10.21 2.97 14.46
N GLU A 50 -10.28 4.07 13.71
CA GLU A 50 -11.54 4.80 13.44
C GLU A 50 -12.65 3.85 12.96
N GLY A 51 -12.31 2.84 12.14
CA GLY A 51 -13.28 1.86 11.66
C GLY A 51 -13.95 1.04 12.78
N ASP A 52 -13.24 0.81 13.89
CA ASP A 52 -13.78 0.11 15.06
C ASP A 52 -14.70 1.03 15.88
N LEU A 53 -14.54 2.36 15.74
CA LEU A 53 -15.33 3.36 16.46
C LEU A 53 -16.55 3.87 15.68
N VAL A 54 -16.57 3.75 14.35
CA VAL A 54 -17.66 4.27 13.51
C VAL A 54 -18.92 3.39 13.57
N CYS A 55 -18.77 2.07 13.69
CA CYS A 55 -19.89 1.12 13.73
C CYS A 55 -20.28 0.81 15.18
N ARG A 56 -20.96 1.76 15.84
CA ARG A 56 -21.29 1.66 17.26
C ARG A 56 -22.73 2.06 17.57
N VAL A 57 -23.25 1.49 18.65
CA VAL A 57 -24.61 1.78 19.15
C VAL A 57 -24.76 3.25 19.55
N GLU A 58 -23.73 3.85 20.16
CA GLU A 58 -23.74 5.25 20.61
C GLU A 58 -23.94 6.24 19.48
N THR A 59 -23.54 5.86 18.26
CA THR A 59 -23.70 6.70 17.04
C THR A 59 -24.87 6.25 16.17
N GLY A 60 -25.60 5.20 16.54
CA GLY A 60 -26.69 4.62 15.75
C GLY A 60 -26.20 3.99 14.42
N THR A 61 -24.92 3.68 14.32
CA THR A 61 -24.26 3.16 13.10
C THR A 61 -23.89 1.67 13.20
N ASP A 62 -24.35 1.02 14.27
CA ASP A 62 -24.14 -0.41 14.54
C ASP A 62 -24.85 -1.34 13.55
N ALA A 63 -25.89 -0.83 12.87
CA ALA A 63 -26.61 -1.57 11.86
C ALA A 63 -25.82 -1.67 10.56
N LYS A 64 -24.91 -2.64 10.45
CA LYS A 64 -24.56 -3.14 9.13
C LYS A 64 -25.81 -3.73 8.51
N HIS A 65 -26.29 -3.13 7.40
CA HIS A 65 -27.38 -3.67 6.56
C HIS A 65 -26.91 -5.01 5.93
N ARG A 66 -26.72 -6.01 6.76
CA ARG A 66 -26.63 -7.39 6.27
C ARG A 66 -28.05 -7.87 6.03
N SER A 67 -28.31 -8.37 4.82
CA SER A 67 -29.56 -9.01 4.47
C SER A 67 -29.93 -10.04 5.53
N TRP A 68 -31.20 -10.08 5.96
CA TRP A 68 -31.66 -10.95 7.07
C TRP A 68 -31.33 -12.44 6.88
N TRP A 69 -31.26 -12.91 5.62
CA TRP A 69 -30.91 -14.29 5.29
C TRP A 69 -29.42 -14.61 5.51
N LEU A 70 -28.51 -13.62 5.35
CA LEU A 70 -27.08 -13.77 5.69
C LEU A 70 -26.87 -13.93 7.19
N ARG A 71 -27.74 -13.35 8.04
CA ARG A 71 -27.69 -13.52 9.51
C ARG A 71 -28.04 -14.95 9.91
N MET A 72 -28.93 -15.63 9.17
CA MET A 72 -29.27 -17.05 9.44
C MET A 72 -28.11 -18.01 9.13
N LEU A 73 -27.18 -17.63 8.25
CA LEU A 73 -26.01 -18.43 7.87
C LEU A 73 -24.75 -18.04 8.67
N THR A 74 -24.83 -17.03 9.54
CA THR A 74 -23.69 -16.57 10.36
C THR A 74 -23.65 -17.38 11.65
N ALA A 75 -22.47 -17.95 11.97
CA ALA A 75 -22.28 -18.70 13.21
C ALA A 75 -22.57 -17.82 14.46
N PRO A 76 -23.21 -18.36 15.51
CA PRO A 76 -23.54 -17.60 16.74
C PRO A 76 -22.35 -16.85 17.34
N ASP A 77 -21.16 -17.46 17.33
CA ASP A 77 -19.93 -16.86 17.86
C ASP A 77 -19.52 -15.59 17.10
N MET A 78 -19.77 -15.54 15.78
CA MET A 78 -19.51 -14.35 14.98
C MET A 78 -20.47 -13.21 15.31
N LEU A 79 -21.74 -13.53 15.59
CA LEU A 79 -22.73 -12.56 16.01
C LEU A 79 -22.41 -12.01 17.41
N ALA A 80 -21.97 -12.88 18.33
CA ALA A 80 -21.52 -12.48 19.66
C ALA A 80 -20.29 -11.56 19.58
N ALA A 81 -19.31 -11.88 18.74
CA ALA A 81 -18.12 -11.04 18.51
C ALA A 81 -18.49 -9.66 17.90
N GLU A 82 -19.43 -9.60 16.95
CA GLU A 82 -19.95 -8.35 16.41
C GLU A 82 -20.66 -7.51 17.48
N TYR A 83 -21.43 -8.17 18.36
CA TYR A 83 -22.09 -7.51 19.47
C TYR A 83 -21.08 -6.90 20.45
N VAL A 84 -20.05 -7.67 20.85
CA VAL A 84 -18.98 -7.17 21.72
C VAL A 84 -18.28 -5.97 21.09
N LYS A 85 -17.95 -6.02 19.79
CA LYS A 85 -17.32 -4.90 19.09
C LYS A 85 -18.20 -3.64 19.04
N SER A 86 -19.50 -3.77 18.88
CA SER A 86 -20.42 -2.62 18.77
C SER A 86 -20.86 -2.05 20.12
N HIS A 87 -20.80 -2.84 21.20
CA HIS A 87 -21.27 -2.46 22.55
C HIS A 87 -20.15 -2.38 23.60
N GLY A 88 -18.96 -2.93 23.29
CA GLY A 88 -17.82 -2.95 24.21
C GLY A 88 -17.38 -1.54 24.60
N LYS A 89 -17.00 -1.33 25.84
CA LYS A 89 -16.67 -0.01 26.40
C LYS A 89 -15.18 0.22 26.58
N LYS A 90 -14.38 -0.82 26.49
CA LYS A 90 -12.92 -0.79 26.68
C LYS A 90 -12.18 -1.15 25.41
N ALA A 91 -10.90 -0.76 25.35
CA ALA A 91 -9.99 -1.09 24.25
C ALA A 91 -9.94 -2.61 23.97
N CYS A 92 -9.81 -3.42 25.02
CA CYS A 92 -9.76 -4.88 24.92
C CYS A 92 -11.00 -5.50 24.26
N ASP A 93 -12.18 -4.88 24.40
CA ASP A 93 -13.42 -5.39 23.82
C ASP A 93 -13.49 -5.14 22.30
N ILE A 94 -12.96 -3.98 21.85
CA ILE A 94 -13.17 -3.50 20.49
C ILE A 94 -11.94 -3.65 19.58
N MET A 95 -10.75 -3.84 20.15
CA MET A 95 -9.51 -3.97 19.40
C MET A 95 -9.52 -5.14 18.43
N THR A 96 -8.77 -5.02 17.35
CA THR A 96 -8.37 -6.16 16.52
C THR A 96 -7.16 -6.82 17.16
N SER A 97 -7.31 -8.08 17.58
CA SER A 97 -6.27 -8.87 18.25
C SER A 97 -6.19 -10.27 17.60
N PRO A 98 -4.97 -10.84 17.44
CA PRO A 98 -3.69 -10.19 17.66
C PRO A 98 -3.40 -9.10 16.60
N ALA A 99 -2.66 -8.06 16.99
CA ALA A 99 -2.22 -7.06 16.04
C ALA A 99 -1.17 -7.65 15.09
N VAL A 100 -1.31 -7.38 13.80
CA VAL A 100 -0.22 -7.62 12.84
C VAL A 100 0.89 -6.63 13.16
N THR A 101 2.13 -7.11 13.29
CA THR A 101 3.31 -6.29 13.59
C THR A 101 4.46 -6.58 12.65
N ILE A 102 5.39 -5.65 12.55
CA ILE A 102 6.67 -5.82 11.83
C ILE A 102 7.84 -5.47 12.74
N ARG A 103 9.03 -5.88 12.34
CA ARG A 103 10.27 -5.47 13.00
C ARG A 103 10.81 -4.19 12.38
N GLU A 104 11.63 -3.45 13.13
CA GLU A 104 12.25 -2.20 12.67
C GLU A 104 13.18 -2.37 11.45
N ASN A 105 13.71 -3.57 11.23
CA ASN A 105 14.56 -3.92 10.09
C ASN A 105 13.79 -4.52 8.90
N THR A 106 12.47 -4.58 8.94
CA THR A 106 11.63 -4.98 7.80
C THR A 106 11.81 -3.97 6.67
N THR A 107 11.94 -4.42 5.44
CA THR A 107 12.11 -3.53 4.28
C THR A 107 10.82 -2.80 3.94
N VAL A 108 10.93 -1.61 3.37
CA VAL A 108 9.76 -0.80 2.93
C VAL A 108 8.90 -1.56 1.92
N ALA A 109 9.52 -2.36 1.03
CA ALA A 109 8.80 -3.18 0.06
C ALA A 109 7.96 -4.28 0.73
N GLU A 110 8.51 -4.96 1.75
CA GLU A 110 7.78 -5.96 2.54
C GLU A 110 6.64 -5.32 3.33
N VAL A 111 6.86 -4.12 3.89
CA VAL A 111 5.81 -3.36 4.57
C VAL A 111 4.67 -3.03 3.62
N ALA A 112 4.96 -2.52 2.42
CA ALA A 112 3.97 -2.18 1.42
C ALA A 112 3.13 -3.40 1.03
N ARG A 113 3.79 -4.53 0.75
CA ARG A 113 3.13 -5.80 0.43
C ARG A 113 2.22 -6.26 1.57
N LEU A 114 2.72 -6.24 2.82
CA LEU A 114 1.93 -6.65 3.99
C LEU A 114 0.66 -5.80 4.18
N LEU A 115 0.77 -4.48 4.03
CA LEU A 115 -0.38 -3.56 4.15
C LEU A 115 -1.44 -3.84 3.07
N GLU A 116 -1.01 -4.24 1.87
CA GLU A 116 -1.90 -4.58 0.76
C GLU A 116 -2.56 -5.96 0.97
N GLU A 117 -1.77 -7.00 1.19
CA GLU A 117 -2.24 -8.38 1.39
C GLU A 117 -3.21 -8.51 2.56
N ARG A 118 -2.91 -7.84 3.68
CA ARG A 118 -3.76 -7.83 4.87
C ARG A 118 -4.89 -6.80 4.82
N ARG A 119 -4.94 -5.97 3.77
CA ARG A 119 -5.92 -4.88 3.60
C ARG A 119 -5.95 -3.93 4.80
N ILE A 120 -4.80 -3.70 5.43
CA ILE A 120 -4.64 -2.79 6.56
C ILE A 120 -4.01 -1.47 6.13
N LYS A 121 -4.28 -0.40 6.89
CA LYS A 121 -3.79 0.95 6.55
C LYS A 121 -2.48 1.29 7.28
N ARG A 122 -2.14 0.53 8.33
CA ARG A 122 -0.96 0.75 9.17
C ARG A 122 -0.57 -0.51 9.91
N VAL A 123 0.68 -0.54 10.36
CA VAL A 123 1.26 -1.66 11.07
C VAL A 123 2.20 -1.16 12.18
N PRO A 124 2.02 -1.59 13.42
CA PRO A 124 2.95 -1.31 14.50
C PRO A 124 4.32 -1.94 14.25
N VAL A 125 5.36 -1.20 14.63
CA VAL A 125 6.76 -1.64 14.56
C VAL A 125 7.24 -2.01 15.94
N THR A 126 7.84 -3.20 16.07
CA THR A 126 8.29 -3.71 17.36
C THR A 126 9.78 -3.98 17.39
N ARG A 127 10.37 -3.85 18.60
CA ARG A 127 11.70 -4.34 18.97
C ARG A 127 11.52 -5.32 20.12
N GLY A 128 11.71 -6.62 19.83
CA GLY A 128 11.24 -7.66 20.75
C GLY A 128 9.73 -7.63 20.89
N SER A 129 9.21 -7.58 22.12
CA SER A 129 7.78 -7.43 22.44
C SER A 129 7.32 -5.98 22.49
N LYS A 130 8.24 -5.00 22.58
CA LYS A 130 7.89 -3.59 22.79
C LYS A 130 7.65 -2.87 21.47
N ILE A 131 6.63 -2.02 21.43
CA ILE A 131 6.34 -1.12 20.32
C ILE A 131 7.35 0.03 20.30
N VAL A 132 7.91 0.31 19.11
CA VAL A 132 8.90 1.39 18.90
C VAL A 132 8.42 2.44 17.89
N GLY A 133 7.40 2.12 17.08
CA GLY A 133 6.86 3.04 16.09
C GLY A 133 5.65 2.44 15.39
N ILE A 134 5.16 3.16 14.39
CA ILE A 134 4.05 2.72 13.53
C ILE A 134 4.34 3.17 12.10
N VAL A 135 4.09 2.30 11.13
CA VAL A 135 4.15 2.63 9.69
C VAL A 135 2.74 2.61 9.12
N SER A 136 2.40 3.66 8.39
CA SER A 136 1.14 3.81 7.68
C SER A 136 1.36 3.91 6.17
N ARG A 137 0.29 3.80 5.38
CA ARG A 137 0.34 4.08 3.93
C ARG A 137 0.85 5.50 3.64
N ALA A 138 0.55 6.48 4.50
CA ALA A 138 1.05 7.85 4.36
C ALA A 138 2.58 7.91 4.43
N ASN A 139 3.22 7.12 5.31
CA ASN A 139 4.68 7.05 5.39
C ASN A 139 5.29 6.49 4.09
N LEU A 140 4.62 5.51 3.43
CA LEU A 140 5.07 5.00 2.14
C LEU A 140 4.95 6.07 1.04
N VAL A 141 3.85 6.83 1.02
CA VAL A 141 3.66 7.94 0.07
C VAL A 141 4.71 9.03 0.30
N GLN A 142 5.00 9.39 1.56
CA GLN A 142 6.07 10.33 1.90
C GLN A 142 7.44 9.84 1.44
N CYS A 143 7.71 8.53 1.57
CA CYS A 143 8.93 7.92 1.06
C CYS A 143 9.07 8.12 -0.45
N ILE A 144 8.01 7.89 -1.23
CA ILE A 144 8.01 8.14 -2.67
C ILE A 144 8.27 9.61 -2.99
N ALA A 145 7.58 10.52 -2.30
CA ALA A 145 7.74 11.96 -2.50
C ALA A 145 9.16 12.47 -2.13
N SER A 146 9.82 11.80 -1.18
CA SER A 146 11.18 12.16 -0.73
C SER A 146 12.29 11.50 -1.54
N THR A 147 11.96 10.53 -2.40
CA THR A 147 12.95 9.87 -3.26
C THR A 147 13.35 10.83 -4.37
N LYS A 148 14.46 11.54 -4.18
CA LYS A 148 15.11 12.28 -5.27
C LYS A 148 15.55 11.26 -6.32
N PRO A 149 15.38 11.55 -7.63
CA PRO A 149 16.02 10.74 -8.66
C PRO A 149 17.51 10.63 -8.33
N LEU A 150 18.04 9.42 -8.25
CA LEU A 150 19.49 9.26 -8.12
C LEU A 150 20.11 9.93 -9.35
N GLU A 151 20.91 10.97 -9.13
CA GLU A 151 21.82 11.50 -10.13
C GLU A 151 22.96 10.48 -10.30
N LEU A 152 22.67 9.39 -10.98
CA LEU A 152 23.69 8.48 -11.50
C LEU A 152 24.35 9.18 -12.69
N PRO A 153 25.66 9.00 -12.92
CA PRO A 153 26.30 9.47 -14.17
C PRO A 153 25.46 8.95 -15.31
N SER A 154 25.10 9.86 -16.24
CA SER A 154 24.19 9.55 -17.35
C SER A 154 24.71 8.32 -18.10
N PRO A 155 23.98 7.22 -18.17
CA PRO A 155 24.41 6.04 -18.91
C PRO A 155 24.53 6.40 -20.38
N SER A 156 25.41 5.69 -21.11
CA SER A 156 25.52 5.88 -22.57
C SER A 156 24.20 5.53 -23.26
N ASP A 157 23.95 6.14 -24.43
CA ASP A 157 22.76 5.86 -25.24
C ASP A 157 22.60 4.35 -25.55
N SER A 158 23.73 3.66 -25.76
CA SER A 158 23.76 2.20 -25.94
C SER A 158 23.30 1.43 -24.70
N ALA A 159 23.68 1.88 -23.49
CA ALA A 159 23.25 1.27 -22.24
C ALA A 159 21.76 1.52 -21.96
N ILE A 160 21.25 2.72 -22.26
CA ILE A 160 19.82 3.04 -22.20
C ILE A 160 19.04 2.12 -23.14
N ARG A 161 19.46 2.01 -24.40
CA ARG A 161 18.84 1.14 -25.41
C ARG A 161 18.80 -0.31 -24.97
N GLN A 162 19.92 -0.86 -24.50
CA GLN A 162 20.01 -2.25 -24.06
C GLN A 162 19.09 -2.51 -22.84
N ARG A 163 19.08 -1.59 -21.86
CA ARG A 163 18.25 -1.71 -20.68
C ARG A 163 16.76 -1.65 -21.01
N LEU A 164 16.35 -0.73 -21.91
CA LEU A 164 14.96 -0.66 -22.38
C LEU A 164 14.56 -1.93 -23.12
N ALA A 165 15.39 -2.41 -24.06
CA ALA A 165 15.12 -3.62 -24.80
C ALA A 165 14.94 -4.83 -23.88
N SER A 166 15.82 -5.03 -22.88
CA SER A 166 15.69 -6.11 -21.91
C SER A 166 14.46 -5.96 -21.01
N THR A 167 14.12 -4.74 -20.63
CA THR A 167 12.90 -4.47 -19.84
C THR A 167 11.65 -4.86 -20.62
N LEU A 168 11.56 -4.47 -21.90
CA LEU A 168 10.41 -4.79 -22.75
C LEU A 168 10.31 -6.29 -23.06
N LEU A 169 11.43 -6.96 -23.30
CA LEU A 169 11.46 -8.42 -23.52
C LEU A 169 10.91 -9.23 -22.33
N ALA A 170 11.06 -8.69 -21.11
CA ALA A 170 10.55 -9.32 -19.90
C ALA A 170 9.04 -9.10 -19.69
N GLN A 171 8.39 -8.27 -20.52
CA GLN A 171 6.98 -7.92 -20.34
C GLN A 171 6.09 -8.70 -21.30
N PRO A 172 5.06 -9.41 -20.82
CA PRO A 172 4.17 -10.21 -21.67
C PRO A 172 3.28 -9.38 -22.60
N TRP A 173 3.14 -8.07 -22.32
CA TRP A 173 2.34 -7.15 -23.12
C TRP A 173 3.13 -6.42 -24.21
N ALA A 174 4.45 -6.53 -24.23
CA ALA A 174 5.27 -5.75 -25.14
C ALA A 174 5.53 -6.51 -26.45
N SER A 175 5.20 -5.89 -27.57
CA SER A 175 5.57 -6.36 -28.93
C SER A 175 7.04 -6.01 -29.24
N ALA A 176 7.96 -6.49 -28.40
CA ALA A 176 9.38 -6.11 -28.44
C ALA A 176 10.07 -6.41 -29.78
N THR A 177 9.60 -7.41 -30.50
CA THR A 177 10.13 -7.82 -31.81
C THR A 177 9.67 -6.93 -32.96
N GLU A 178 8.58 -6.18 -32.79
CA GLU A 178 8.00 -5.31 -33.81
C GLU A 178 8.40 -3.82 -33.62
N SER A 179 9.21 -3.52 -32.60
CA SER A 179 9.62 -2.17 -32.25
C SER A 179 11.13 -1.96 -32.44
N ASN A 180 11.51 -0.88 -33.12
CA ASN A 180 12.91 -0.43 -33.19
C ASN A 180 13.12 0.72 -32.20
N ILE A 181 14.18 0.61 -31.39
CA ILE A 181 14.55 1.58 -30.36
C ILE A 181 15.80 2.32 -30.80
N ILE A 182 15.69 3.62 -30.97
CA ILE A 182 16.81 4.52 -31.24
C ILE A 182 16.99 5.41 -30.02
N VAL A 183 18.24 5.60 -29.58
CA VAL A 183 18.57 6.53 -28.48
C VAL A 183 19.64 7.47 -28.92
N ASN A 184 19.41 8.76 -28.72
CA ASN A 184 20.38 9.83 -29.05
C ASN A 184 20.34 10.90 -27.94
N LYS A 185 21.46 11.09 -27.23
CA LYS A 185 21.58 12.03 -26.09
C LYS A 185 20.45 11.89 -25.06
N GLY A 186 20.08 10.64 -24.71
CA GLY A 186 19.00 10.34 -23.78
C GLY A 186 17.59 10.49 -24.34
N VAL A 187 17.42 10.92 -25.59
CA VAL A 187 16.11 10.92 -26.26
C VAL A 187 15.88 9.54 -26.87
N VAL A 188 14.80 8.89 -26.43
CA VAL A 188 14.38 7.58 -26.92
C VAL A 188 13.33 7.76 -28.00
N GLU A 189 13.59 7.26 -29.21
CA GLU A 189 12.62 7.19 -30.29
C GLU A 189 12.20 5.74 -30.52
N LEU A 190 10.88 5.52 -30.56
CA LEU A 190 10.26 4.21 -30.75
C LEU A 190 9.63 4.17 -32.15
N TRP A 191 10.06 3.25 -32.99
CA TRP A 191 9.57 3.06 -34.36
C TRP A 191 9.00 1.65 -34.53
N GLY A 192 8.11 1.45 -35.49
CA GLY A 192 7.52 0.16 -35.83
C GLY A 192 6.02 0.12 -35.58
N VAL A 193 5.53 -0.97 -34.97
CA VAL A 193 4.11 -1.22 -34.74
C VAL A 193 3.85 -1.55 -33.28
N ALA A 194 2.78 -1.00 -32.71
CA ALA A 194 2.26 -1.35 -31.40
C ALA A 194 0.91 -2.05 -31.54
N GLY A 195 0.65 -3.05 -30.71
CA GLY A 195 -0.59 -3.80 -30.73
C GLY A 195 -1.80 -3.01 -30.21
N SER A 196 -1.56 -1.98 -29.37
CA SER A 196 -2.62 -1.14 -28.81
C SER A 196 -2.10 0.21 -28.29
N GLU A 197 -3.00 1.16 -28.06
CA GLU A 197 -2.67 2.43 -27.38
C GLU A 197 -2.17 2.20 -25.94
N GLN A 198 -2.66 1.17 -25.26
CA GLN A 198 -2.20 0.83 -23.93
C GLN A 198 -0.74 0.34 -23.93
N GLU A 199 -0.36 -0.44 -24.95
CA GLU A 199 1.03 -0.85 -25.14
C GLU A 199 1.94 0.35 -25.41
N LYS A 200 1.52 1.32 -26.23
CA LYS A 200 2.27 2.57 -26.45
C LYS A 200 2.51 3.30 -25.11
N LYS A 201 1.46 3.48 -24.32
CA LYS A 201 1.55 4.14 -23.01
C LYS A 201 2.47 3.36 -22.04
N ALA A 202 2.34 2.04 -21.97
CA ALA A 202 3.15 1.21 -21.10
C ALA A 202 4.63 1.24 -21.51
N THR A 203 4.91 1.17 -22.82
CA THR A 203 6.29 1.28 -23.35
C THR A 203 6.91 2.65 -23.03
N ARG A 204 6.14 3.74 -23.18
CA ARG A 204 6.61 5.09 -22.82
C ARG A 204 6.98 5.17 -21.34
N VAL A 205 6.10 4.69 -20.45
CA VAL A 205 6.36 4.68 -19.01
C VAL A 205 7.59 3.83 -18.67
N ALA A 206 7.74 2.67 -19.31
CA ALA A 206 8.92 1.82 -19.14
C ALA A 206 10.20 2.54 -19.56
N ALA A 207 10.18 3.27 -20.69
CA ALA A 207 11.32 4.03 -21.18
C ALA A 207 11.65 5.24 -20.27
N GLU A 208 10.64 5.99 -19.83
CA GLU A 208 10.80 7.12 -18.90
C GLU A 208 11.39 6.68 -17.54
N GLY A 209 11.18 5.42 -17.13
CA GLY A 209 11.75 4.82 -15.93
C GLY A 209 13.23 4.42 -16.04
N ILE A 210 13.84 4.47 -17.23
CA ILE A 210 15.25 4.14 -17.43
C ILE A 210 16.12 5.36 -17.04
N PRO A 211 17.09 5.22 -16.12
CA PRO A 211 18.01 6.29 -15.79
C PRO A 211 18.74 6.83 -17.04
N GLY A 212 18.79 8.16 -17.19
CA GLY A 212 19.43 8.83 -18.31
C GLY A 212 18.48 9.11 -19.47
N VAL A 213 17.25 8.64 -19.48
CA VAL A 213 16.24 9.04 -20.47
C VAL A 213 15.74 10.45 -20.14
N VAL A 214 15.82 11.33 -21.13
CA VAL A 214 15.40 12.74 -21.03
C VAL A 214 14.02 12.93 -21.65
N GLN A 215 13.74 12.22 -22.75
CA GLN A 215 12.48 12.30 -23.49
C GLN A 215 12.21 11.00 -24.23
N VAL A 216 10.92 10.69 -24.42
CA VAL A 216 10.46 9.57 -25.24
C VAL A 216 9.54 10.09 -26.34
N VAL A 217 9.85 9.72 -27.58
CA VAL A 217 9.06 10.02 -28.79
C VAL A 217 8.60 8.71 -29.41
N ASP A 218 7.30 8.52 -29.53
CA ASP A 218 6.72 7.28 -30.04
C ASP A 218 6.09 7.48 -31.41
N HIS A 219 6.79 6.97 -32.44
CA HIS A 219 6.39 7.03 -33.87
C HIS A 219 5.71 5.73 -34.33
N ARG A 220 5.47 4.76 -33.42
CA ARG A 220 4.88 3.47 -33.80
C ARG A 220 3.44 3.66 -34.31
N ALA A 221 3.13 2.97 -35.40
CA ALA A 221 1.76 2.82 -35.87
C ALA A 221 1.00 1.81 -35.01
N LEU A 222 -0.32 1.90 -34.97
CA LEU A 222 -1.15 0.84 -34.40
C LEU A 222 -1.34 -0.31 -35.37
N LYS A 223 -1.29 -1.54 -34.87
CA LYS A 223 -1.60 -2.73 -35.64
C LYS A 223 -3.07 -2.69 -36.07
N VAL A 224 -3.31 -2.67 -37.39
CA VAL A 224 -4.67 -2.71 -37.93
C VAL A 224 -5.24 -4.09 -37.62
N GLN A 225 -6.26 -4.16 -36.77
CA GLN A 225 -7.04 -5.39 -36.60
C GLN A 225 -7.91 -5.54 -37.85
N ILE A 226 -7.55 -6.47 -38.75
CA ILE A 226 -8.43 -6.90 -39.83
C ILE A 226 -9.47 -7.81 -39.15
N PRO A 227 -10.77 -7.44 -39.10
CA PRO A 227 -11.78 -8.33 -38.56
C PRO A 227 -11.78 -9.62 -39.42
N MET A 228 -11.52 -10.77 -38.76
CA MET A 228 -11.71 -12.05 -39.42
C MET A 228 -13.19 -12.14 -39.74
N GLY A 229 -13.50 -12.14 -41.06
CA GLY A 229 -14.84 -12.31 -41.55
C GLY A 229 -15.41 -13.65 -41.08
N THR A 230 -16.62 -13.60 -40.54
CA THR A 230 -17.49 -14.73 -40.18
C THR A 230 -17.84 -15.56 -41.40
#